data_aad2167b27c78f54682affe9ece31309
#
_entry.id   aad2167b27c78f54682affe9ece31309
#
_cell.length_a   1.000
_cell.length_b   1.000
_cell.length_c   1.000
_cell.angle_alpha   90.00
_cell.angle_beta   90.00
_cell.angle_gamma   90.00
#
_symmetry.space_group_name_H-M   'P 1'
#
loop_
_entity.id
_entity.type
_entity.pdbx_description
1 polymer ?
#
loop_
_entity_poly.entity_id
_entity_poly.type
_entity_poly.pdbx_seq_one_letter_code
_entity_poly.pdbx_strand_id
1 'polypeptide(L)'
;MNHDINVKKMRLNCFRQSKVPGEFMLQMRVPGGMVDAKYLSYVEHIANTWGDGNFHFGTRQTFDITGIKYENIPAVNAYLEQYIKEVDAELCGVNMDTVAHEPQPWDPKAGYPTIGARNITACVGNYHCICGNCNTFELARKIEPIIFPSHYHIKINIAGCPNDCNKAHLCDFGVIGVTRICLLYTSPSPREVEESRM
;
A
#
# COMPACT_ATOMS: atom_id res chain seq x y z
N MET A 1 -17.79 -14.26 25.58
CA MET A 1 -18.76 -14.86 24.64
C MET A 1 -18.00 -15.49 23.50
N ASN A 2 -18.18 -16.80 23.24
CA ASN A 2 -17.59 -17.41 22.04
C ASN A 2 -18.40 -16.95 20.82
N HIS A 3 -17.97 -15.87 20.20
CA HIS A 3 -18.48 -15.52 18.89
C HIS A 3 -17.90 -16.52 17.90
N ASP A 4 -18.72 -17.14 17.09
CA ASP A 4 -18.29 -17.96 15.95
C ASP A 4 -17.75 -17.02 14.86
N ILE A 5 -16.53 -16.51 15.09
CA ILE A 5 -15.90 -15.48 14.27
C ILE A 5 -15.28 -16.14 13.06
N ASN A 6 -15.77 -15.81 11.87
CA ASN A 6 -15.17 -16.29 10.64
C ASN A 6 -13.84 -15.54 10.33
N VAL A 7 -12.75 -16.06 10.88
CA VAL A 7 -11.41 -15.48 10.75
C VAL A 7 -10.96 -15.32 9.28
N LYS A 8 -11.41 -16.20 8.38
CA LYS A 8 -11.08 -16.09 6.96
C LYS A 8 -11.72 -14.85 6.33
N LYS A 9 -12.99 -14.57 6.67
CA LYS A 9 -13.66 -13.34 6.23
C LYS A 9 -13.00 -12.09 6.81
N MET A 10 -12.66 -12.11 8.10
CA MET A 10 -12.00 -10.99 8.76
C MET A 10 -10.67 -10.61 8.10
N ARG A 11 -9.88 -11.60 7.68
CA ARG A 11 -8.62 -11.36 6.97
C ARG A 11 -8.79 -10.66 5.61
N LEU A 12 -9.93 -10.83 4.98
CA LEU A 12 -10.25 -10.14 3.73
C LEU A 12 -10.55 -8.66 3.95
N ASN A 13 -10.84 -8.24 5.18
CA ASN A 13 -11.35 -6.93 5.55
C ASN A 13 -10.38 -6.11 6.42
N CYS A 14 -9.12 -6.04 6.10
CA CYS A 14 -8.09 -5.33 6.88
C CYS A 14 -7.83 -5.83 8.30
N PHE A 15 -8.69 -6.67 8.86
CA PHE A 15 -8.55 -7.14 10.24
C PHE A 15 -7.83 -8.48 10.30
N ARG A 16 -6.75 -8.50 11.05
CA ARG A 16 -5.97 -9.71 11.30
C ARG A 16 -6.19 -10.18 12.72
N GLN A 17 -6.40 -11.48 12.89
CA GLN A 17 -6.57 -12.06 14.20
C GLN A 17 -5.29 -11.87 15.04
N SER A 18 -5.48 -11.41 16.28
CA SER A 18 -4.45 -11.36 17.31
C SER A 18 -4.21 -12.75 17.93
N LYS A 19 -3.14 -12.87 18.72
CA LYS A 19 -2.94 -14.04 19.59
C LYS A 19 -3.98 -14.12 20.71
N VAL A 20 -4.56 -12.99 21.10
CA VAL A 20 -5.60 -12.91 22.11
C VAL A 20 -6.95 -13.20 21.44
N PRO A 21 -7.71 -14.21 21.92
CA PRO A 21 -9.01 -14.53 21.35
C PRO A 21 -9.99 -13.34 21.42
N GLY A 22 -10.64 -13.05 20.30
CA GLY A 22 -11.59 -11.94 20.20
C GLY A 22 -10.98 -10.58 19.90
N GLU A 23 -9.65 -10.50 19.84
CA GLU A 23 -8.93 -9.28 19.43
C GLU A 23 -8.40 -9.37 18.01
N PHE A 24 -8.32 -8.22 17.36
CA PHE A 24 -7.87 -8.06 16.00
C PHE A 24 -6.87 -6.91 15.88
N MET A 25 -6.07 -6.98 14.83
CA MET A 25 -5.19 -5.91 14.39
C MET A 25 -5.76 -5.34 13.08
N LEU A 26 -5.98 -4.04 13.04
CA LEU A 26 -6.36 -3.32 11.83
C LEU A 26 -5.10 -3.00 11.02
N GLN A 27 -5.13 -3.26 9.72
CA GLN A 27 -4.09 -2.83 8.79
C GLN A 27 -4.64 -1.77 7.85
N MET A 28 -4.26 -0.51 8.06
CA MET A 28 -4.63 0.59 7.16
C MET A 28 -3.67 0.64 5.97
N ARG A 29 -4.22 0.66 4.76
CA ARG A 29 -3.42 0.79 3.53
C ARG A 29 -2.89 2.21 3.36
N VAL A 30 -1.66 2.31 2.88
CA VAL A 30 -0.99 3.56 2.55
C VAL A 30 -0.27 3.35 1.21
N PRO A 31 -0.96 3.49 0.06
CA PRO A 31 -0.37 3.21 -1.25
C PRO A 31 0.90 4.02 -1.51
N GLY A 32 2.01 3.30 -1.74
CA GLY A 32 3.33 3.92 -1.89
C GLY A 32 3.97 4.41 -0.59
N GLY A 33 3.33 4.18 0.57
CA GLY A 33 3.89 4.53 1.88
C GLY A 33 3.92 6.03 2.20
N MET A 34 3.19 6.87 1.44
CA MET A 34 3.16 8.32 1.66
C MET A 34 1.73 8.86 1.62
N VAL A 35 1.32 9.46 2.72
CA VAL A 35 0.05 10.20 2.86
C VAL A 35 0.30 11.47 3.67
N ASP A 36 -0.66 12.38 3.65
CA ASP A 36 -0.58 13.60 4.46
C ASP A 36 -0.55 13.28 5.94
N ALA A 37 0.24 14.06 6.69
CA ALA A 37 0.38 13.87 8.15
C ALA A 37 -0.96 14.02 8.90
N LYS A 38 -1.95 14.75 8.34
CA LYS A 38 -3.30 14.86 8.91
C LYS A 38 -3.96 13.50 9.17
N TYR A 39 -3.63 12.48 8.38
CA TYR A 39 -4.21 11.14 8.52
C TYR A 39 -3.68 10.36 9.73
N LEU A 40 -2.61 10.82 10.37
CA LEU A 40 -2.16 10.25 11.64
C LEU A 40 -3.19 10.44 12.76
N SER A 41 -4.07 11.45 12.64
CA SER A 41 -5.18 11.64 13.58
C SER A 41 -6.16 10.46 13.60
N TYR A 42 -6.37 9.81 12.44
CA TYR A 42 -7.19 8.59 12.38
C TYR A 42 -6.54 7.43 13.13
N VAL A 43 -5.22 7.26 12.95
CA VAL A 43 -4.45 6.21 13.64
C VAL A 43 -4.48 6.43 15.15
N GLU A 44 -4.20 7.66 15.60
CA GLU A 44 -4.23 8.05 17.01
C GLU A 44 -5.63 7.80 17.63
N HIS A 45 -6.67 8.30 16.98
CA HIS A 45 -8.04 8.16 17.48
C HIS A 45 -8.47 6.68 17.60
N ILE A 46 -8.20 5.88 16.57
CA ILE A 46 -8.58 4.46 16.58
C ILE A 46 -7.78 3.70 17.64
N ALA A 47 -6.47 3.95 17.75
CA ALA A 47 -5.62 3.29 18.72
C ALA A 47 -6.05 3.59 20.17
N ASN A 48 -6.37 4.85 20.45
CA ASN A 48 -6.75 5.28 21.82
C ASN A 48 -8.20 4.94 22.17
N THR A 49 -9.11 4.91 21.19
CA THR A 49 -10.55 4.70 21.47
C THR A 49 -10.93 3.22 21.45
N TRP A 50 -10.44 2.46 20.50
CA TRP A 50 -10.85 1.07 20.27
C TRP A 50 -9.71 0.06 20.32
N GLY A 51 -8.45 0.52 20.25
CA GLY A 51 -7.25 -0.30 20.33
C GLY A 51 -6.65 -0.36 21.73
N ASP A 52 -5.40 -0.76 21.80
CA ASP A 52 -4.59 -0.84 23.03
C ASP A 52 -3.69 0.40 23.25
N GLY A 53 -3.92 1.48 22.51
CA GLY A 53 -3.14 2.72 22.56
C GLY A 53 -1.83 2.66 21.76
N ASN A 54 -1.56 1.57 21.07
CA ASN A 54 -0.36 1.37 20.28
C ASN A 54 -0.67 1.19 18.79
N PHE A 55 0.27 1.58 17.95
CA PHE A 55 0.28 1.22 16.55
C PHE A 55 1.69 0.83 16.10
N HIS A 56 1.75 0.05 15.04
CA HIS A 56 2.98 -0.47 14.46
C HIS A 56 3.07 -0.08 12.99
N PHE A 57 4.27 0.31 12.55
CA PHE A 57 4.54 0.45 11.13
C PHE A 57 4.70 -0.94 10.50
N GLY A 58 3.73 -1.32 9.69
CA GLY A 58 3.74 -2.61 9.04
C GLY A 58 4.92 -2.76 8.07
N THR A 59 5.35 -4.00 7.85
CA THR A 59 6.48 -4.33 6.95
C THR A 59 6.24 -3.88 5.51
N ARG A 60 5.00 -3.54 5.15
CA ARG A 60 4.62 -3.03 3.84
C ARG A 60 4.12 -1.58 3.89
N GLN A 61 4.68 -0.78 4.80
CA GLN A 61 4.34 0.63 4.96
C GLN A 61 2.84 0.85 5.24
N THR A 62 2.24 -0.05 6.01
CA THR A 62 0.87 0.08 6.53
C THR A 62 0.90 0.62 7.94
N PHE A 63 -0.21 1.22 8.39
CA PHE A 63 -0.44 1.47 9.81
C PHE A 63 -1.18 0.27 10.39
N ASP A 64 -0.55 -0.43 11.33
CA ASP A 64 -1.11 -1.61 11.98
C ASP A 64 -1.50 -1.26 13.41
N ILE A 65 -2.81 -1.21 13.72
CA ILE A 65 -3.33 -0.85 15.04
C ILE A 65 -3.77 -2.13 15.75
N THR A 66 -3.27 -2.31 16.97
CA THR A 66 -3.46 -3.53 17.77
C THR A 66 -4.57 -3.40 18.82
N GLY A 67 -5.05 -4.52 19.33
CA GLY A 67 -5.97 -4.56 20.47
C GLY A 67 -7.44 -4.26 20.17
N ILE A 68 -7.85 -4.23 18.89
CA ILE A 68 -9.25 -3.94 18.53
C ILE A 68 -10.12 -5.16 18.81
N LYS A 69 -11.14 -4.98 19.65
CA LYS A 69 -12.10 -6.03 19.95
C LYS A 69 -13.11 -6.21 18.83
N TYR A 70 -13.58 -7.45 18.64
CA TYR A 70 -14.57 -7.78 17.60
C TYR A 70 -15.80 -6.89 17.62
N GLU A 71 -16.29 -6.55 18.82
CA GLU A 71 -17.47 -5.72 19.04
C GLU A 71 -17.32 -4.29 18.50
N ASN A 72 -16.08 -3.78 18.48
CA ASN A 72 -15.76 -2.41 18.05
C ASN A 72 -15.55 -2.28 16.54
N ILE A 73 -15.42 -3.38 15.81
CA ILE A 73 -15.13 -3.37 14.36
C ILE A 73 -16.12 -2.53 13.56
N PRO A 74 -17.44 -2.60 13.77
CA PRO A 74 -18.39 -1.77 13.03
C PRO A 74 -18.18 -0.27 13.25
N ALA A 75 -17.81 0.14 14.47
CA ALA A 75 -17.52 1.54 14.77
C ALA A 75 -16.21 2.03 14.12
N VAL A 76 -15.18 1.18 14.14
CA VAL A 76 -13.91 1.45 13.46
C VAL A 76 -14.12 1.61 11.95
N ASN A 77 -14.94 0.73 11.33
CA ASN A 77 -15.24 0.82 9.92
C ASN A 77 -15.97 2.10 9.54
N ALA A 78 -16.97 2.49 10.32
CA ALA A 78 -17.69 3.74 10.09
C ALA A 78 -16.77 4.96 10.19
N TYR A 79 -15.82 4.92 11.12
CA TYR A 79 -14.83 5.99 11.27
C TYR A 79 -13.81 6.03 10.13
N LEU A 80 -13.42 4.87 9.59
CA LEU A 80 -12.49 4.75 8.48
C LEU A 80 -13.09 5.13 7.12
N GLU A 81 -14.39 5.18 6.98
CA GLU A 81 -15.05 5.42 5.70
C GLU A 81 -14.56 6.71 5.02
N GLN A 82 -14.37 7.79 5.79
CA GLN A 82 -13.85 9.04 5.27
C GLN A 82 -12.39 8.92 4.84
N TYR A 83 -11.54 8.26 5.63
CA TYR A 83 -10.13 7.99 5.27
C TYR A 83 -10.03 7.24 3.94
N ILE A 84 -10.83 6.21 3.79
CA ILE A 84 -10.87 5.36 2.59
C ILE A 84 -11.30 6.18 1.38
N LYS A 85 -12.34 7.00 1.53
CA LYS A 85 -12.80 7.88 0.47
C LYS A 85 -11.70 8.86 0.03
N GLU A 86 -11.02 9.50 0.96
CA GLU A 86 -9.97 10.47 0.65
C GLU A 86 -8.72 9.80 0.08
N VAL A 87 -8.25 8.71 0.66
CA VAL A 87 -6.98 8.08 0.27
C VAL A 87 -7.14 7.13 -0.92
N ASP A 88 -8.10 6.23 -0.88
CA ASP A 88 -8.24 5.23 -1.94
C ASP A 88 -8.97 5.79 -3.15
N ALA A 89 -10.11 6.48 -2.96
CA ALA A 89 -10.88 7.00 -4.08
C ALA A 89 -10.29 8.29 -4.67
N GLU A 90 -10.09 9.33 -3.85
CA GLU A 90 -9.68 10.64 -4.36
C GLU A 90 -8.19 10.70 -4.70
N LEU A 91 -7.31 10.17 -3.82
CA LEU A 91 -5.86 10.24 -4.03
C LEU A 91 -5.36 9.21 -5.03
N CYS A 92 -5.91 7.99 -5.01
CA CYS A 92 -5.47 6.87 -5.85
C CYS A 92 -6.40 6.60 -7.05
N GLY A 93 -7.62 7.15 -7.05
CA GLY A 93 -8.58 6.94 -8.14
C GLY A 93 -9.18 5.53 -8.17
N VAL A 94 -9.23 4.83 -7.03
CA VAL A 94 -9.87 3.53 -6.92
C VAL A 94 -11.38 3.68 -7.10
N ASN A 95 -11.97 2.90 -8.00
CA ASN A 95 -13.42 2.89 -8.16
C ASN A 95 -14.08 2.11 -7.02
N MET A 96 -14.61 2.83 -6.04
CA MET A 96 -15.26 2.24 -4.86
C MET A 96 -16.55 1.50 -5.20
N ASP A 97 -17.21 1.85 -6.30
CA ASP A 97 -18.43 1.15 -6.73
C ASP A 97 -18.13 -0.29 -7.18
N THR A 98 -17.01 -0.51 -7.82
CA THR A 98 -16.57 -1.87 -8.18
C THR A 98 -16.27 -2.73 -6.96
N VAL A 99 -15.77 -2.12 -5.90
CA VAL A 99 -15.52 -2.80 -4.61
C VAL A 99 -16.83 -3.17 -3.93
N ALA A 100 -17.81 -2.27 -3.98
CA ALA A 100 -19.10 -2.45 -3.33
C ALA A 100 -20.04 -3.42 -4.10
N HIS A 101 -19.87 -3.53 -5.40
CA HIS A 101 -20.76 -4.31 -6.28
C HIS A 101 -20.33 -5.74 -6.53
N GLU A 102 -19.10 -6.13 -6.22
CA GLU A 102 -18.76 -7.54 -6.23
C GLU A 102 -19.59 -8.25 -5.14
N PRO A 103 -20.44 -9.25 -5.49
CA PRO A 103 -21.23 -9.97 -4.52
C PRO A 103 -20.33 -10.89 -3.71
N GLN A 104 -19.56 -10.27 -2.85
CA GLN A 104 -18.74 -11.00 -1.89
C GLN A 104 -19.63 -11.41 -0.73
N PRO A 105 -19.46 -12.61 -0.18
CA PRO A 105 -20.19 -13.03 1.02
C PRO A 105 -19.64 -12.30 2.25
N TRP A 106 -19.57 -10.97 2.18
CA TRP A 106 -19.14 -10.13 3.29
C TRP A 106 -20.19 -10.12 4.37
N ASP A 107 -19.76 -10.35 5.57
CA ASP A 107 -20.48 -9.82 6.71
C ASP A 107 -20.31 -8.29 6.67
N PRO A 108 -21.37 -7.50 6.45
CA PRO A 108 -21.25 -6.03 6.42
C PRO A 108 -20.71 -5.45 7.73
N LYS A 109 -20.67 -6.25 8.80
CA LYS A 109 -20.03 -5.90 10.07
C LYS A 109 -18.53 -6.19 10.10
N ALA A 110 -18.01 -6.88 9.10
CA ALA A 110 -16.63 -7.40 9.13
C ALA A 110 -15.57 -6.45 8.58
N GLY A 111 -15.93 -5.26 8.11
CA GLY A 111 -14.97 -4.25 7.73
C GLY A 111 -14.81 -3.99 6.25
N TYR A 112 -13.98 -3.02 5.96
CA TYR A 112 -13.64 -2.58 4.62
C TYR A 112 -12.87 -3.66 3.87
N PRO A 113 -13.25 -4.01 2.63
CA PRO A 113 -12.59 -5.06 1.88
C PRO A 113 -11.18 -4.65 1.42
N THR A 114 -10.16 -5.28 1.95
CA THR A 114 -8.79 -5.26 1.40
C THR A 114 -8.46 -6.63 0.87
N ILE A 115 -8.98 -6.94 -0.29
CA ILE A 115 -8.85 -8.28 -0.83
C ILE A 115 -7.50 -8.42 -1.54
N GLY A 116 -6.79 -9.48 -1.20
CA GLY A 116 -5.72 -10.07 -1.97
C GLY A 116 -4.46 -9.23 -2.14
N ALA A 117 -4.52 -8.16 -2.92
CA ALA A 117 -3.37 -7.31 -3.19
C ALA A 117 -2.83 -6.64 -1.92
N ARG A 118 -1.54 -6.83 -1.68
CA ARG A 118 -0.86 -6.20 -0.56
C ARG A 118 -0.62 -4.72 -0.84
N ASN A 119 -0.45 -3.92 0.22
CA ASN A 119 -0.07 -2.53 0.05
C ASN A 119 1.17 -2.40 -0.83
N ILE A 120 1.13 -1.51 -1.83
CA ILE A 120 2.29 -1.19 -2.66
C ILE A 120 3.29 -0.43 -1.79
N THR A 121 4.52 -0.92 -1.74
CA THR A 121 5.59 -0.22 -1.03
C THR A 121 6.44 0.55 -2.02
N ALA A 122 6.85 1.74 -1.65
CA ALA A 122 7.72 2.58 -2.46
C ALA A 122 8.81 3.24 -1.61
N CYS A 123 9.99 3.44 -2.17
CA CYS A 123 10.97 4.32 -1.55
C CYS A 123 10.61 5.78 -1.87
N VAL A 124 11.27 6.74 -1.25
CA VAL A 124 10.99 8.17 -1.46
C VAL A 124 11.26 8.68 -2.89
N GLY A 125 11.93 7.88 -3.73
CA GLY A 125 12.16 8.18 -5.13
C GLY A 125 12.78 9.56 -5.37
N ASN A 126 12.55 10.13 -6.55
CA ASN A 126 13.05 11.47 -6.90
C ASN A 126 12.28 12.60 -6.19
N TYR A 127 11.31 12.27 -5.34
CA TYR A 127 10.62 13.27 -4.52
C TYR A 127 11.59 13.92 -3.52
N HIS A 128 12.47 13.13 -2.89
CA HIS A 128 13.46 13.62 -1.94
C HIS A 128 14.85 12.97 -2.04
N CYS A 129 14.98 11.84 -2.71
CA CYS A 129 16.26 11.13 -2.78
C CYS A 129 17.11 11.65 -3.95
N ILE A 130 18.36 12.02 -3.66
CA ILE A 130 19.32 12.47 -4.67
C ILE A 130 19.61 11.40 -5.75
N CYS A 131 19.48 10.12 -5.41
CA CYS A 131 19.68 9.00 -6.31
C CYS A 131 18.42 8.60 -7.08
N GLY A 132 17.27 9.21 -6.78
CA GLY A 132 15.98 8.82 -7.35
C GLY A 132 15.86 9.21 -8.82
N ASN A 133 15.55 8.26 -9.68
CA ASN A 133 15.36 8.45 -11.13
C ASN A 133 13.89 8.59 -11.53
N CYS A 134 12.96 8.22 -10.65
CA CYS A 134 11.52 8.29 -10.94
C CYS A 134 10.70 8.65 -9.71
N ASN A 135 9.49 9.17 -9.96
CA ASN A 135 8.49 9.41 -8.92
C ASN A 135 7.78 8.11 -8.55
N THR A 136 8.23 7.50 -7.46
CA THR A 136 7.75 6.20 -6.98
C THR A 136 6.34 6.28 -6.41
N PHE A 137 5.97 7.39 -5.76
CA PHE A 137 4.64 7.59 -5.18
C PHE A 137 3.56 7.75 -6.24
N GLU A 138 3.84 8.55 -7.27
CA GLU A 138 2.90 8.71 -8.39
C GLU A 138 2.69 7.38 -9.11
N LEU A 139 3.76 6.62 -9.29
CA LEU A 139 3.66 5.30 -9.91
C LEU A 139 2.85 4.32 -9.04
N ALA A 140 3.08 4.31 -7.72
CA ALA A 140 2.31 3.49 -6.80
C ALA A 140 0.81 3.81 -6.87
N ARG A 141 0.46 5.10 -6.85
CA ARG A 141 -0.93 5.56 -6.95
C ARG A 141 -1.60 5.22 -8.28
N LYS A 142 -0.86 5.25 -9.39
CA LYS A 142 -1.36 4.82 -10.71
C LYS A 142 -1.58 3.31 -10.81
N ILE A 143 -0.80 2.52 -10.08
CA ILE A 143 -0.93 1.05 -10.07
C ILE A 143 -2.07 0.62 -9.13
N GLU A 144 -2.32 1.34 -8.04
CA GLU A 144 -3.31 0.95 -7.02
C GLU A 144 -4.69 0.63 -7.60
N PRO A 145 -5.33 1.48 -8.43
CA PRO A 145 -6.66 1.19 -8.99
C PRO A 145 -6.69 0.01 -9.97
N ILE A 146 -5.52 -0.42 -10.46
CA ILE A 146 -5.43 -1.57 -11.38
C ILE A 146 -5.45 -2.89 -10.60
N ILE A 147 -4.83 -2.89 -9.41
CA ILE A 147 -4.65 -4.10 -8.61
C ILE A 147 -5.65 -4.23 -7.46
N PHE A 148 -6.30 -3.15 -7.08
CA PHE A 148 -7.23 -3.10 -5.96
C PHE A 148 -8.66 -2.86 -6.45
N PRO A 149 -9.64 -3.65 -6.02
CA PRO A 149 -9.53 -4.88 -5.23
C PRO A 149 -9.14 -6.08 -6.10
N SER A 150 -8.26 -6.93 -5.61
CA SER A 150 -7.88 -8.17 -6.29
C SER A 150 -7.87 -9.34 -5.32
N HIS A 151 -8.34 -10.50 -5.79
CA HIS A 151 -8.29 -11.74 -5.02
C HIS A 151 -6.90 -12.38 -4.94
N TYR A 152 -5.97 -11.91 -5.76
CA TYR A 152 -4.61 -12.44 -5.82
C TYR A 152 -3.72 -11.85 -4.73
N HIS A 153 -2.96 -12.70 -4.07
CA HIS A 153 -1.96 -12.30 -3.09
C HIS A 153 -0.70 -11.81 -3.82
N ILE A 154 -0.69 -10.55 -4.20
CA ILE A 154 0.41 -9.93 -4.95
C ILE A 154 1.14 -8.91 -4.07
N LYS A 155 2.47 -8.92 -4.15
CA LYS A 155 3.36 -7.95 -3.50
C LYS A 155 4.09 -7.14 -4.57
N ILE A 156 3.93 -5.83 -4.53
CA ILE A 156 4.59 -4.90 -5.45
C ILE A 156 5.48 -3.96 -4.64
N ASN A 157 6.73 -3.83 -5.05
CA ASN A 157 7.68 -2.89 -4.48
C ASN A 157 8.27 -2.00 -5.59
N ILE A 158 8.41 -0.71 -5.28
CA ILE A 158 8.92 0.29 -6.22
C ILE A 158 10.17 0.95 -5.62
N ALA A 159 11.29 0.79 -6.29
CA ALA A 159 12.55 1.45 -5.96
C ALA A 159 12.86 2.53 -7.00
N GLY A 160 13.20 3.72 -6.56
CA GLY A 160 13.47 4.87 -7.43
C GLY A 160 14.82 4.82 -8.15
N CYS A 161 15.73 3.91 -7.78
CA CYS A 161 17.06 3.79 -8.40
C CYS A 161 17.64 2.37 -8.19
N PRO A 162 18.75 2.02 -8.87
CA PRO A 162 19.37 0.70 -8.76
C PRO A 162 19.90 0.32 -7.38
N ASN A 163 20.00 1.24 -6.41
CA ASN A 163 20.34 0.90 -5.03
C ASN A 163 19.28 0.02 -4.35
N ASP A 164 18.08 0.00 -4.91
CA ASP A 164 16.97 -0.90 -4.51
C ASP A 164 16.75 -0.99 -2.99
N CYS A 165 16.76 0.15 -2.29
CA CYS A 165 16.57 0.23 -0.83
C CYS A 165 15.27 -0.44 -0.37
N ASN A 166 14.26 -0.51 -1.23
CA ASN A 166 12.97 -1.13 -0.97
C ASN A 166 12.91 -2.62 -1.35
N LYS A 167 14.04 -3.20 -1.79
CA LYS A 167 14.18 -4.61 -2.18
C LYS A 167 13.13 -5.06 -3.20
N ALA A 168 12.94 -4.25 -4.23
CA ALA A 168 11.96 -4.51 -5.29
C ALA A 168 12.23 -5.85 -6.00
N HIS A 169 13.50 -6.24 -6.17
CA HIS A 169 13.90 -7.49 -6.80
C HIS A 169 13.53 -8.76 -6.00
N LEU A 170 13.09 -8.63 -4.74
CA LEU A 170 12.65 -9.76 -3.90
C LEU A 170 11.13 -9.93 -3.85
N CYS A 171 10.37 -9.16 -4.62
CA CYS A 171 8.91 -9.18 -4.61
C CYS A 171 8.35 -9.84 -5.86
N ASP A 172 7.04 -10.14 -5.83
CA ASP A 172 6.35 -10.74 -6.97
C ASP A 172 6.44 -9.83 -8.21
N PHE A 173 6.29 -8.51 -7.98
CA PHE A 173 6.55 -7.48 -8.97
C PHE A 173 7.46 -6.40 -8.37
N GLY A 174 8.61 -6.21 -8.98
CA GLY A 174 9.57 -5.18 -8.62
C GLY A 174 9.74 -4.16 -9.74
N VAL A 175 9.67 -2.88 -9.39
CA VAL A 175 9.97 -1.79 -10.32
C VAL A 175 11.20 -1.06 -9.81
N ILE A 176 12.22 -0.91 -10.66
CA ILE A 176 13.47 -0.21 -10.33
C ILE A 176 13.69 0.89 -11.35
N GLY A 177 13.73 2.14 -10.88
CA GLY A 177 14.05 3.29 -11.72
C GLY A 177 15.50 3.26 -12.20
N VAL A 178 15.70 3.34 -13.50
CA VAL A 178 17.03 3.38 -14.10
C VAL A 178 17.17 4.61 -15.00
N THR A 179 18.36 5.21 -15.02
CA THR A 179 18.70 6.25 -15.98
C THR A 179 19.26 5.58 -17.22
N ARG A 180 18.66 5.85 -18.38
CA ARG A 180 19.27 5.51 -19.68
C ARG A 180 20.02 6.71 -20.21
N ILE A 181 21.30 6.55 -20.41
CA ILE A 181 22.10 7.54 -21.15
C ILE A 181 21.80 7.29 -22.63
N CYS A 182 21.33 8.33 -23.33
CA CYS A 182 21.14 8.25 -24.76
C CYS A 182 22.53 8.32 -25.43
N LEU A 183 23.04 7.20 -25.89
CA LEU A 183 24.37 7.09 -26.53
C LEU A 183 24.48 7.84 -27.85
N LEU A 184 23.37 8.37 -28.41
CA LEU A 184 23.38 9.20 -29.63
C LEU A 184 24.29 10.43 -29.51
N TYR A 185 24.53 10.93 -28.31
CA TYR A 185 25.41 12.10 -28.08
C TYR A 185 26.75 11.76 -27.42
N THR A 186 26.95 10.50 -27.00
CA THR A 186 28.17 10.09 -26.27
C THR A 186 29.00 9.05 -27.02
N SER A 187 28.42 8.40 -28.04
CA SER A 187 29.18 7.54 -28.93
C SER A 187 29.76 8.37 -30.07
N PRO A 188 31.08 8.27 -30.35
CA PRO A 188 31.63 8.89 -31.53
C PRO A 188 30.88 8.38 -32.78
N SER A 189 30.53 9.29 -33.66
CA SER A 189 29.89 8.90 -34.91
C SER A 189 30.83 8.01 -35.73
N PRO A 190 30.30 7.16 -36.62
CA PRO A 190 31.17 6.36 -37.49
C PRO A 190 32.23 7.20 -38.23
N ARG A 191 31.92 8.45 -38.54
CA ARG A 191 32.87 9.39 -39.16
C ARG A 191 34.01 9.77 -38.21
N GLU A 192 33.71 10.09 -36.95
CA GLU A 192 34.73 10.45 -35.95
C GLU A 192 35.67 9.28 -35.65
N VAL A 193 35.19 8.04 -35.76
CA VAL A 193 36.00 6.83 -35.58
C VAL A 193 36.93 6.63 -36.78
N GLU A 194 36.50 6.98 -37.98
CA GLU A 194 37.36 6.92 -39.19
C GLU A 194 38.45 8.00 -39.20
N GLU A 195 38.13 9.24 -38.81
CA GLU A 195 39.11 10.33 -38.71
C GLU A 195 40.15 10.08 -37.62
N SER A 196 39.86 9.35 -36.57
CA SER A 196 40.83 8.99 -35.51
C SER A 196 41.77 7.84 -35.92
N ARG A 197 41.60 7.22 -37.10
CA ARG A 197 42.42 6.12 -37.63
C ARG A 197 43.37 6.56 -38.75
N MET A 198 43.29 7.81 -39.16
CA MET A 198 44.26 8.42 -40.09
C MET A 198 45.34 9.18 -39.33
#